data_4ed9cc2d81dfb450ce84a546118a8b81
#
_entry.id   4ed9cc2d81dfb450ce84a546118a8b81
#
_cell.length_a   1.000
_cell.length_b   1.000
_cell.length_c   1.000
_cell.angle_alpha   90.00
_cell.angle_beta   90.00
_cell.angle_gamma   90.00
#
_symmetry.space_group_name_H-M   'P 1'
#
loop_
_entity.id
_entity.type
_entity.pdbx_description
1 polymer ?
#
loop_
_entity_poly.entity_id
_entity_poly.type
_entity_poly.pdbx_seq_one_letter_code
_entity_poly.pdbx_strand_id
1 'polypeptide(L)'
;TATSAVTSLSYQWQFATSVTATTWSNISNSGSYLGSSSPTLTISPTLIGFDKYQYRAIITNSCGGYTVTSTQATLTIRIDSDGDGIPDDTDPDDDNDGLTDVYEISAQSSTTTAVTCLDPMDPDSDNDGVIDGQDPFPCDASETADCDNDGIGNNTDTDDDNDGVLDIADLFPCDSTQSFDNDFDGIGDADDLDDDNDGILDTYEDTAGTSDDIDGDGIKNSKDLDSDGDGCFDVAEAGLSDPDGDGM
;
A
#
# COMPACT_ATOMS: atom_id res chain seq x y z
N THR A 1 -38.58 42.08 -50.98
CA THR A 1 -38.37 41.04 -50.01
C THR A 1 -36.83 40.89 -49.74
N ALA A 2 -36.38 41.49 -48.65
CA ALA A 2 -34.99 41.33 -48.23
C ALA A 2 -34.84 39.89 -47.74
N THR A 3 -34.12 39.03 -48.47
CA THR A 3 -33.67 37.76 -48.02
C THR A 3 -32.55 38.02 -46.97
N SER A 4 -32.82 37.70 -45.74
CA SER A 4 -31.80 37.72 -44.68
C SER A 4 -30.66 36.77 -45.09
N ALA A 5 -29.53 37.33 -45.46
CA ALA A 5 -28.34 36.50 -45.71
C ALA A 5 -27.92 35.83 -44.42
N VAL A 6 -28.05 34.51 -44.37
CA VAL A 6 -27.49 33.74 -43.24
C VAL A 6 -25.98 33.94 -43.28
N THR A 7 -25.47 34.74 -42.35
CA THR A 7 -24.04 34.93 -42.20
C THR A 7 -23.44 33.65 -41.60
N SER A 8 -22.66 32.89 -42.37
CA SER A 8 -21.91 31.75 -41.86
C SER A 8 -20.58 32.25 -41.31
N LEU A 9 -20.24 31.79 -40.11
CA LEU A 9 -18.92 31.98 -39.49
C LEU A 9 -18.06 30.78 -39.82
N SER A 10 -16.80 31.01 -40.18
CA SER A 10 -15.76 29.99 -40.25
C SER A 10 -14.72 30.20 -39.15
N TYR A 11 -14.16 29.12 -38.71
CA TYR A 11 -13.21 29.10 -37.63
C TYR A 11 -11.89 28.49 -38.10
N GLN A 12 -10.77 29.02 -37.59
CA GLN A 12 -9.45 28.42 -37.69
C GLN A 12 -8.77 28.55 -36.35
N TRP A 13 -8.58 27.44 -35.67
CA TRP A 13 -7.80 27.40 -34.42
C TRP A 13 -6.31 27.44 -34.72
N GLN A 14 -5.58 28.14 -33.84
CA GLN A 14 -4.15 28.27 -33.89
C GLN A 14 -3.54 27.96 -32.50
N PHE A 15 -2.32 27.47 -32.50
CA PHE A 15 -1.54 27.28 -31.26
C PHE A 15 -0.20 27.99 -31.36
N ALA A 16 0.36 28.30 -30.17
CA ALA A 16 1.74 28.72 -29.98
C ALA A 16 2.35 27.88 -28.85
N THR A 17 3.62 27.55 -28.96
CA THR A 17 4.28 26.57 -28.07
C THR A 17 4.75 27.15 -26.73
N SER A 18 4.54 28.43 -26.48
CA SER A 18 4.87 29.07 -25.22
C SER A 18 4.13 30.41 -25.05
N VAL A 19 4.03 30.90 -23.83
CA VAL A 19 3.41 32.20 -23.50
C VAL A 19 4.16 33.40 -24.07
N THR A 20 5.42 33.22 -24.46
CA THR A 20 6.26 34.27 -25.07
C THR A 20 6.36 34.13 -26.60
N ALA A 21 5.69 33.14 -27.19
CA ALA A 21 5.77 32.90 -28.63
C ALA A 21 5.08 34.01 -29.40
N THR A 22 5.75 34.50 -30.44
CA THR A 22 5.20 35.53 -31.36
C THR A 22 4.65 34.90 -32.63
N THR A 23 4.91 33.61 -32.88
CA THR A 23 4.46 32.86 -34.04
C THR A 23 3.33 31.91 -33.69
N TRP A 24 2.32 31.86 -34.57
CA TRP A 24 1.14 31.03 -34.42
C TRP A 24 1.04 30.05 -35.56
N SER A 25 0.78 28.78 -35.29
CA SER A 25 0.58 27.73 -36.26
C SER A 25 -0.88 27.35 -36.33
N ASN A 26 -1.40 27.13 -37.55
CA ASN A 26 -2.75 26.62 -37.74
C ASN A 26 -2.88 25.18 -37.26
N ILE A 27 -3.94 24.89 -36.54
CA ILE A 27 -4.29 23.53 -36.12
C ILE A 27 -5.05 22.86 -37.28
N SER A 28 -4.76 21.59 -37.50
CA SER A 28 -5.52 20.66 -38.33
C SER A 28 -6.10 19.54 -37.49
N ASN A 29 -7.19 18.91 -37.96
CA ASN A 29 -7.77 17.74 -37.30
C ASN A 29 -6.84 16.53 -37.46
N SER A 30 -5.85 16.42 -36.59
CA SER A 30 -4.88 15.31 -36.59
C SER A 30 -4.23 15.16 -35.21
N GLY A 31 -3.82 13.95 -34.85
CA GLY A 31 -3.25 13.68 -33.54
C GLY A 31 -4.24 13.99 -32.42
N SER A 32 -3.80 14.80 -31.47
CA SER A 32 -4.62 15.19 -30.31
C SER A 32 -5.70 16.25 -30.58
N TYR A 33 -5.77 16.80 -31.79
CA TYR A 33 -6.67 17.93 -32.10
C TYR A 33 -7.88 17.52 -32.91
N LEU A 34 -9.06 17.96 -32.48
CA LEU A 34 -10.35 17.82 -33.17
C LEU A 34 -11.12 19.14 -33.12
N GLY A 35 -11.85 19.43 -34.20
CA GLY A 35 -12.66 20.67 -34.26
C GLY A 35 -11.87 21.90 -34.69
N SER A 36 -10.74 21.74 -35.41
CA SER A 36 -9.88 22.87 -35.86
C SER A 36 -10.58 23.97 -36.65
N SER A 37 -11.72 23.63 -37.29
CA SER A 37 -12.56 24.54 -38.04
C SER A 37 -13.97 24.71 -37.45
N SER A 38 -14.18 24.35 -36.20
CA SER A 38 -15.41 24.39 -35.42
C SER A 38 -15.37 25.49 -34.37
N PRO A 39 -16.53 25.90 -33.79
CA PRO A 39 -16.55 26.83 -32.66
C PRO A 39 -15.82 26.30 -31.43
N THR A 40 -15.65 24.98 -31.32
CA THR A 40 -15.00 24.30 -30.21
C THR A 40 -13.79 23.52 -30.71
N LEU A 41 -12.65 23.69 -30.07
CA LEU A 41 -11.45 22.85 -30.23
C LEU A 41 -11.44 21.81 -29.09
N THR A 42 -11.25 20.56 -29.46
CA THR A 42 -11.02 19.46 -28.49
C THR A 42 -9.57 19.03 -28.58
N ILE A 43 -8.95 18.86 -27.43
CA ILE A 43 -7.57 18.37 -27.29
C ILE A 43 -7.63 17.06 -26.50
N SER A 44 -7.33 15.94 -27.16
CA SER A 44 -7.38 14.60 -26.54
C SER A 44 -6.56 13.59 -27.35
N PRO A 45 -5.67 12.81 -26.73
CA PRO A 45 -5.23 12.94 -25.33
C PRO A 45 -4.46 14.24 -25.11
N THR A 46 -4.53 14.77 -23.89
CA THR A 46 -3.71 15.91 -23.48
C THR A 46 -2.34 15.38 -23.02
N LEU A 47 -1.28 15.78 -23.69
CA LEU A 47 0.09 15.32 -23.41
C LEU A 47 0.84 16.40 -22.62
N ILE A 48 1.71 16.00 -21.70
CA ILE A 48 2.53 16.91 -20.88
C ILE A 48 3.31 17.93 -21.74
N GLY A 49 3.72 17.54 -22.94
CA GLY A 49 4.37 18.43 -23.90
C GLY A 49 3.51 19.59 -24.41
N PHE A 50 2.24 19.65 -24.07
CA PHE A 50 1.35 20.78 -24.38
C PHE A 50 1.20 21.78 -23.24
N ASP A 51 1.87 21.55 -22.11
CA ASP A 51 1.84 22.52 -21.01
C ASP A 51 2.36 23.89 -21.46
N LYS A 52 1.67 24.92 -20.99
CA LYS A 52 1.92 26.32 -21.36
C LYS A 52 1.71 26.65 -22.85
N TYR A 53 1.19 25.72 -23.66
CA TYR A 53 0.75 26.06 -25.00
C TYR A 53 -0.38 27.08 -24.92
N GLN A 54 -0.40 27.99 -25.91
CA GLN A 54 -1.46 28.96 -26.05
C GLN A 54 -2.35 28.65 -27.28
N TYR A 55 -3.62 28.88 -27.14
CA TYR A 55 -4.62 28.64 -28.17
C TYR A 55 -5.43 29.89 -28.43
N ARG A 56 -5.78 30.11 -29.70
CA ARG A 56 -6.71 31.18 -30.13
C ARG A 56 -7.49 30.73 -31.36
N ALA A 57 -8.64 31.35 -31.59
CA ALA A 57 -9.44 31.16 -32.81
C ALA A 57 -9.40 32.42 -33.70
N ILE A 58 -9.21 32.20 -35.00
CA ILE A 58 -9.51 33.21 -36.04
C ILE A 58 -10.92 32.94 -36.53
N ILE A 59 -11.81 33.90 -36.43
CA ILE A 59 -13.21 33.82 -36.82
C ILE A 59 -13.41 34.71 -37.99
N THR A 60 -13.92 34.18 -39.11
CA THR A 60 -14.17 34.93 -40.35
C THR A 60 -15.63 34.92 -40.68
N ASN A 61 -16.19 36.07 -41.01
CA ASN A 61 -17.56 36.23 -41.50
C ASN A 61 -17.58 36.10 -43.03
N SER A 62 -18.43 35.23 -43.57
CA SER A 62 -18.60 35.04 -45.00
C SER A 62 -19.14 36.28 -45.75
N CYS A 63 -19.78 37.21 -45.04
CA CYS A 63 -20.30 38.45 -45.58
C CYS A 63 -19.29 39.60 -45.39
N GLY A 64 -18.41 39.80 -46.37
CA GLY A 64 -17.43 40.87 -46.37
C GLY A 64 -16.02 40.51 -45.93
N GLY A 65 -15.76 39.25 -45.54
CA GLY A 65 -14.43 38.73 -45.22
C GLY A 65 -13.80 39.31 -43.93
N TYR A 66 -14.59 39.90 -43.04
CA TYR A 66 -14.08 40.42 -41.77
C TYR A 66 -13.61 39.31 -40.86
N THR A 67 -12.40 39.44 -40.33
CA THR A 67 -11.78 38.51 -39.40
C THR A 67 -11.62 39.11 -38.03
N VAL A 68 -11.87 38.31 -36.99
CA VAL A 68 -11.60 38.65 -35.59
C VAL A 68 -10.76 37.51 -34.98
N THR A 69 -9.79 37.87 -34.20
CA THR A 69 -9.01 36.92 -33.43
C THR A 69 -9.49 36.93 -31.98
N SER A 70 -9.75 35.77 -31.40
CA SER A 70 -10.12 35.65 -30.00
C SER A 70 -8.98 36.08 -29.07
N THR A 71 -9.28 36.26 -27.79
CA THR A 71 -8.26 36.28 -26.74
C THR A 71 -7.55 34.92 -26.70
N GLN A 72 -6.34 34.92 -26.17
CA GLN A 72 -5.55 33.73 -26.01
C GLN A 72 -5.99 32.97 -24.75
N ALA A 73 -5.97 31.64 -24.81
CA ALA A 73 -6.13 30.74 -23.67
C ALA A 73 -4.82 29.95 -23.50
N THR A 74 -4.32 29.85 -22.29
CA THR A 74 -3.16 29.04 -21.98
C THR A 74 -3.64 27.69 -21.43
N LEU A 75 -3.14 26.60 -21.99
CA LEU A 75 -3.32 25.27 -21.41
C LEU A 75 -2.32 25.11 -20.27
N THR A 76 -2.81 24.73 -19.12
CA THR A 76 -1.99 24.33 -17.98
C THR A 76 -2.30 22.86 -17.71
N ILE A 77 -1.25 22.05 -17.73
CA ILE A 77 -1.33 20.64 -17.37
C ILE A 77 -0.76 20.53 -15.96
N ARG A 78 -1.48 19.86 -15.10
CA ARG A 78 -1.03 19.48 -13.78
C ARG A 78 -0.86 17.98 -13.76
N ILE A 79 0.19 17.50 -13.15
CA ILE A 79 0.42 16.10 -12.87
C ILE A 79 -0.37 15.76 -11.60
N ASP A 80 -0.81 14.56 -11.49
CA ASP A 80 -1.55 13.96 -10.40
C ASP A 80 -1.08 12.49 -10.42
N SER A 81 -0.05 12.21 -9.60
CA SER A 81 0.78 11.01 -9.75
C SER A 81 0.07 9.78 -9.20
N ASP A 82 -0.67 9.91 -8.12
CA ASP A 82 -1.44 8.84 -7.49
C ASP A 82 -2.88 8.72 -8.04
N GLY A 83 -3.39 9.76 -8.70
CA GLY A 83 -4.72 9.78 -9.32
C GLY A 83 -5.87 10.06 -8.35
N ASP A 84 -5.61 10.67 -7.20
CA ASP A 84 -6.63 10.99 -6.18
C ASP A 84 -7.46 12.24 -6.53
N GLY A 85 -7.00 13.05 -7.49
CA GLY A 85 -7.64 14.26 -7.99
C GLY A 85 -7.07 15.55 -7.41
N ILE A 86 -6.03 15.47 -6.57
CA ILE A 86 -5.21 16.60 -6.12
C ILE A 86 -3.92 16.58 -6.96
N PRO A 87 -3.56 17.66 -7.65
CA PRO A 87 -2.31 17.68 -8.40
C PRO A 87 -1.10 17.83 -7.50
N ASP A 88 0.04 17.22 -7.90
CA ASP A 88 1.33 17.20 -7.18
C ASP A 88 1.81 18.58 -6.70
N ASP A 89 1.47 19.66 -7.39
CA ASP A 89 1.86 21.03 -6.98
C ASP A 89 1.06 21.56 -5.77
N THR A 90 0.10 20.83 -5.29
CA THR A 90 -0.78 21.18 -4.15
C THR A 90 -1.10 19.98 -3.27
N ASP A 91 -0.63 18.80 -3.61
CA ASP A 91 -0.73 17.61 -2.81
C ASP A 91 0.35 17.64 -1.71
N PRO A 92 0.09 17.18 -0.52
CA PRO A 92 1.11 16.98 0.51
C PRO A 92 1.75 15.61 0.51
N ASP A 93 1.23 14.64 -0.28
CA ASP A 93 1.61 13.22 -0.33
C ASP A 93 1.32 12.75 -1.76
N ASP A 94 2.29 12.99 -2.67
CA ASP A 94 2.12 12.91 -4.13
C ASP A 94 1.89 11.48 -4.65
N ASP A 95 2.21 10.43 -3.85
CA ASP A 95 2.05 9.02 -4.19
C ASP A 95 1.11 8.24 -3.26
N ASN A 96 0.58 8.92 -2.20
CA ASN A 96 -0.38 8.37 -1.24
C ASN A 96 0.12 7.12 -0.49
N ASP A 97 1.41 7.07 -0.17
CA ASP A 97 2.00 5.98 0.61
C ASP A 97 1.82 6.14 2.13
N GLY A 98 1.46 7.37 2.56
CA GLY A 98 1.26 7.76 3.97
C GLY A 98 2.43 8.54 4.57
N LEU A 99 3.54 8.70 3.86
CA LEU A 99 4.57 9.70 4.14
C LEU A 99 4.24 10.98 3.38
N THR A 100 4.72 12.10 3.85
CA THR A 100 4.51 13.35 3.11
C THR A 100 5.77 13.71 2.33
N ASP A 101 5.62 14.37 1.16
CA ASP A 101 6.74 14.86 0.34
C ASP A 101 7.79 15.59 1.16
N VAL A 102 7.33 16.43 2.11
CA VAL A 102 8.23 17.19 2.98
C VAL A 102 9.05 16.28 3.88
N TYR A 103 8.46 15.19 4.37
CA TYR A 103 9.18 14.21 5.18
C TYR A 103 10.24 13.50 4.34
N GLU A 104 9.87 12.97 3.20
CA GLU A 104 10.73 12.20 2.30
C GLU A 104 11.91 13.05 1.79
N ILE A 105 11.64 14.24 1.28
CA ILE A 105 12.68 15.20 0.86
C ILE A 105 13.61 15.57 2.03
N SER A 106 13.06 15.73 3.25
CA SER A 106 13.87 16.05 4.42
C SER A 106 14.72 14.87 4.90
N ALA A 107 14.22 13.66 4.77
CA ALA A 107 14.93 12.44 5.09
C ALA A 107 16.13 12.23 4.16
N GLN A 108 15.97 12.48 2.85
CA GLN A 108 17.07 12.48 1.88
C GLN A 108 18.17 13.50 2.22
N SER A 109 17.82 14.63 2.82
CA SER A 109 18.75 15.71 3.14
C SER A 109 19.45 15.57 4.49
N SER A 110 19.10 14.55 5.30
CA SER A 110 19.68 14.36 6.64
C SER A 110 21.14 13.92 6.56
N THR A 111 22.01 14.64 7.26
CA THR A 111 23.45 14.31 7.31
C THR A 111 23.81 13.24 8.33
N THR A 112 22.85 12.81 9.14
CA THR A 112 23.05 11.82 10.23
C THR A 112 22.36 10.48 9.98
N THR A 113 21.30 10.48 9.18
CA THR A 113 20.58 9.29 8.74
C THR A 113 20.02 9.60 7.34
N ALA A 114 20.89 9.66 6.33
CA ALA A 114 20.44 9.89 4.97
C ALA A 114 19.75 8.64 4.44
N VAL A 115 18.46 8.59 4.56
CA VAL A 115 17.59 7.67 3.84
C VAL A 115 17.45 8.30 2.44
N THR A 116 18.34 7.94 1.52
CA THR A 116 18.44 8.60 0.21
C THR A 116 17.59 7.97 -0.87
N CYS A 117 16.78 7.00 -0.51
CA CYS A 117 15.94 6.24 -1.42
C CYS A 117 14.52 6.79 -1.55
N LEU A 118 13.96 7.37 -0.46
CA LEU A 118 12.58 7.84 -0.47
C LEU A 118 12.35 8.87 -1.60
N ASP A 119 11.33 8.66 -2.40
CA ASP A 119 10.96 9.53 -3.52
C ASP A 119 9.47 9.87 -3.41
N PRO A 120 9.07 11.14 -3.27
CA PRO A 120 7.67 11.58 -3.15
C PRO A 120 6.71 11.13 -4.27
N MET A 121 7.21 10.41 -5.26
CA MET A 121 6.44 9.91 -6.39
C MET A 121 6.54 8.40 -6.57
N ASP A 122 7.18 7.70 -5.63
CA ASP A 122 7.38 6.26 -5.67
C ASP A 122 6.96 5.64 -4.34
N PRO A 123 5.74 5.10 -4.24
CA PRO A 123 5.15 4.63 -2.98
C PRO A 123 5.83 3.39 -2.39
N ASP A 124 6.84 2.82 -3.05
CA ASP A 124 7.56 1.60 -2.65
C ASP A 124 9.02 1.74 -3.14
N SER A 125 9.78 2.57 -2.44
CA SER A 125 11.09 3.08 -2.85
C SER A 125 12.17 2.02 -3.05
N ASP A 126 12.07 0.87 -2.38
CA ASP A 126 13.01 -0.26 -2.54
C ASP A 126 12.43 -1.43 -3.35
N ASN A 127 11.15 -1.35 -3.70
CA ASN A 127 10.41 -2.28 -4.56
C ASN A 127 10.29 -3.70 -3.98
N ASP A 128 10.07 -3.82 -2.68
CA ASP A 128 9.89 -5.11 -2.00
C ASP A 128 8.41 -5.53 -1.89
N GLY A 129 7.49 -4.60 -2.15
CA GLY A 129 6.04 -4.80 -2.16
C GLY A 129 5.32 -4.27 -0.92
N VAL A 130 6.03 -3.64 0.02
CA VAL A 130 5.48 -2.88 1.14
C VAL A 130 5.65 -1.39 0.84
N ILE A 131 4.60 -0.59 1.03
CA ILE A 131 4.68 0.85 0.78
C ILE A 131 5.47 1.55 1.90
N ASP A 132 6.22 2.60 1.55
CA ASP A 132 7.18 3.27 2.43
C ASP A 132 6.59 3.70 3.78
N GLY A 133 5.34 4.18 3.80
CA GLY A 133 4.66 4.57 5.03
C GLY A 133 4.22 3.43 5.94
N GLN A 134 4.31 2.18 5.48
CA GLN A 134 4.01 0.97 6.25
C GLN A 134 5.25 0.11 6.48
N ASP A 135 6.36 0.45 5.84
CA ASP A 135 7.61 -0.28 5.91
C ASP A 135 8.51 0.29 7.01
N PRO A 136 8.93 -0.50 8.01
CA PRO A 136 9.97 -0.10 8.95
C PRO A 136 11.32 0.20 8.30
N PHE A 137 11.59 -0.38 7.12
CA PHE A 137 12.87 -0.30 6.42
C PHE A 137 12.71 0.13 4.94
N PRO A 138 12.09 1.27 4.62
CA PRO A 138 11.64 1.62 3.27
C PRO A 138 12.76 1.82 2.24
N CYS A 139 13.96 1.40 2.57
CA CYS A 139 15.15 1.46 1.73
C CYS A 139 15.98 0.17 1.77
N ASP A 140 15.43 -0.90 2.28
CA ASP A 140 16.09 -2.18 2.36
C ASP A 140 15.14 -3.31 1.93
N ALA A 141 15.07 -3.55 0.64
CA ALA A 141 14.23 -4.58 0.01
C ALA A 141 14.44 -6.02 0.53
N SER A 142 15.27 -6.20 1.55
CA SER A 142 15.42 -7.47 2.23
C SER A 142 14.70 -7.54 3.56
N GLU A 143 14.17 -6.42 4.05
CA GLU A 143 13.49 -6.31 5.34
C GLU A 143 12.14 -5.61 5.16
N THR A 144 11.06 -6.26 5.58
CA THR A 144 9.68 -5.77 5.43
C THR A 144 8.93 -5.62 6.75
N ALA A 145 9.53 -6.04 7.85
CA ALA A 145 8.91 -6.07 9.17
C ALA A 145 9.94 -5.93 10.29
N ASP A 146 9.49 -5.44 11.44
CA ASP A 146 10.24 -5.28 12.66
C ASP A 146 9.21 -5.46 13.80
N CYS A 147 9.08 -6.71 14.30
CA CYS A 147 7.99 -7.09 15.19
C CYS A 147 8.10 -6.46 16.58
N ASP A 148 9.34 -6.31 17.09
CA ASP A 148 9.60 -5.74 18.41
C ASP A 148 9.98 -4.24 18.38
N ASN A 149 10.20 -3.70 17.17
CA ASN A 149 10.60 -2.32 16.91
C ASN A 149 11.97 -1.95 17.50
N ASP A 150 12.93 -2.86 17.49
CA ASP A 150 14.28 -2.61 17.99
C ASP A 150 15.21 -1.99 16.91
N GLY A 151 14.77 -2.00 15.65
CA GLY A 151 15.47 -1.45 14.48
C GLY A 151 16.33 -2.50 13.77
N ILE A 152 16.17 -3.77 14.07
CA ILE A 152 16.69 -4.91 13.31
C ILE A 152 15.48 -5.54 12.61
N GLY A 153 15.58 -5.78 11.31
CA GLY A 153 14.46 -6.38 10.57
C GLY A 153 14.36 -7.88 10.80
N ASN A 154 13.16 -8.42 10.75
CA ASN A 154 12.86 -9.81 11.04
C ASN A 154 13.69 -10.83 10.24
N ASN A 155 14.15 -10.49 9.03
CA ASN A 155 14.99 -11.43 8.26
C ASN A 155 16.42 -11.51 8.77
N THR A 156 16.88 -10.55 9.57
CA THR A 156 18.23 -10.49 10.15
C THR A 156 18.24 -10.63 11.66
N ASP A 157 17.09 -10.44 12.31
CA ASP A 157 16.92 -10.76 13.72
C ASP A 157 16.92 -12.28 13.93
N THR A 158 17.05 -12.73 15.11
CA THR A 158 17.03 -14.16 15.51
C THR A 158 16.03 -14.43 16.61
N ASP A 159 15.35 -13.37 17.10
CA ASP A 159 14.35 -13.37 18.17
C ASP A 159 13.45 -12.17 17.92
N ASP A 160 12.58 -12.30 16.87
CA ASP A 160 11.83 -11.21 16.23
C ASP A 160 10.92 -10.42 17.17
N ASP A 161 10.52 -11.00 18.30
CA ASP A 161 9.63 -10.34 19.27
C ASP A 161 10.30 -10.09 20.64
N ASN A 162 11.59 -10.50 20.76
CA ASN A 162 12.42 -10.32 21.96
C ASN A 162 11.82 -10.95 23.24
N ASP A 163 11.11 -12.08 23.11
CA ASP A 163 10.57 -12.83 24.26
C ASP A 163 11.62 -13.71 24.95
N GLY A 164 12.75 -13.97 24.26
CA GLY A 164 13.88 -14.79 24.72
C GLY A 164 13.87 -16.21 24.16
N VAL A 165 12.91 -16.56 23.30
CA VAL A 165 12.89 -17.77 22.49
C VAL A 165 13.30 -17.40 21.07
N LEU A 166 14.27 -18.11 20.50
CA LEU A 166 14.73 -17.79 19.15
C LEU A 166 13.70 -18.26 18.11
N ASP A 167 13.55 -17.54 16.99
CA ASP A 167 12.58 -17.82 15.90
C ASP A 167 12.61 -19.29 15.44
N ILE A 168 13.80 -19.91 15.42
CA ILE A 168 13.93 -21.30 15.01
C ILE A 168 13.26 -22.29 15.99
N ALA A 169 12.95 -21.85 17.19
CA ALA A 169 12.32 -22.63 18.25
C ALA A 169 10.97 -22.06 18.67
N ASP A 170 10.59 -20.93 18.09
CA ASP A 170 9.36 -20.21 18.33
C ASP A 170 8.34 -20.50 17.23
N LEU A 171 7.13 -20.87 17.63
CA LEU A 171 6.03 -21.08 16.69
C LEU A 171 5.28 -19.78 16.36
N PHE A 172 5.52 -18.72 17.14
CA PHE A 172 4.90 -17.41 17.02
C PHE A 172 5.92 -16.26 17.04
N PRO A 173 6.89 -16.22 16.10
CA PRO A 173 8.07 -15.35 16.17
C PRO A 173 7.81 -13.86 16.26
N CYS A 174 6.55 -13.41 16.14
CA CYS A 174 6.14 -12.03 16.24
C CYS A 174 5.12 -11.79 17.37
N ASP A 175 4.99 -12.71 18.31
CA ASP A 175 4.08 -12.57 19.44
C ASP A 175 4.77 -12.90 20.76
N SER A 176 5.39 -11.95 21.40
CA SER A 176 6.13 -12.08 22.64
C SER A 176 5.33 -12.63 23.85
N THR A 177 4.10 -13.02 23.65
CA THR A 177 3.27 -13.70 24.65
C THR A 177 3.10 -15.19 24.40
N GLN A 178 3.53 -15.67 23.24
CA GLN A 178 3.35 -17.01 22.73
C GLN A 178 4.65 -17.53 22.14
N SER A 179 5.05 -18.75 22.43
CA SER A 179 6.24 -19.38 21.82
C SER A 179 5.99 -20.84 21.46
N PHE A 180 5.01 -21.49 22.09
CA PHE A 180 4.73 -22.90 21.96
C PHE A 180 3.27 -23.15 21.64
N ASP A 181 3.01 -24.28 20.98
CA ASP A 181 1.68 -24.80 20.59
C ASP A 181 1.83 -26.32 20.64
N ASN A 182 1.37 -26.93 21.73
CA ASN A 182 1.70 -28.31 22.06
C ASN A 182 0.97 -29.31 21.15
N ASP A 183 -0.28 -29.02 20.81
CA ASP A 183 -1.13 -29.88 19.96
C ASP A 183 -1.13 -29.48 18.48
N PHE A 184 -0.51 -28.34 18.14
CA PHE A 184 -0.40 -27.79 16.78
C PHE A 184 -1.74 -27.40 16.14
N ASP A 185 -2.72 -26.96 16.93
CA ASP A 185 -4.01 -26.51 16.41
C ASP A 185 -3.96 -25.05 15.89
N GLY A 186 -2.90 -24.30 16.18
CA GLY A 186 -2.65 -22.91 15.77
C GLY A 186 -3.05 -21.88 16.81
N ILE A 187 -3.43 -22.33 18.02
CA ILE A 187 -3.58 -21.51 19.22
C ILE A 187 -2.35 -21.80 20.08
N GLY A 188 -1.65 -20.78 20.55
CA GLY A 188 -0.49 -21.03 21.40
C GLY A 188 -0.91 -21.33 22.84
N ASP A 189 -0.09 -22.14 23.53
CA ASP A 189 -0.33 -22.66 24.89
C ASP A 189 -0.74 -21.58 25.90
N ALA A 190 -0.34 -20.32 25.70
CA ALA A 190 -0.70 -19.25 26.62
C ALA A 190 -2.15 -18.76 26.48
N ASP A 191 -2.77 -18.94 25.31
CA ASP A 191 -4.14 -18.56 25.00
C ASP A 191 -5.06 -19.77 24.83
N ASP A 192 -4.50 -20.99 24.74
CA ASP A 192 -5.24 -22.21 24.70
C ASP A 192 -5.87 -22.54 26.08
N LEU A 193 -6.87 -23.33 26.12
CA LEU A 193 -7.56 -23.78 27.32
C LEU A 193 -7.44 -25.28 27.54
N ASP A 194 -6.84 -25.99 26.57
CA ASP A 194 -6.72 -27.43 26.47
C ASP A 194 -5.48 -27.72 25.61
N ASP A 195 -4.29 -27.51 26.22
CA ASP A 195 -2.98 -27.42 25.55
C ASP A 195 -2.59 -28.68 24.79
N ASP A 196 -3.22 -29.84 25.05
CA ASP A 196 -2.95 -31.11 24.35
C ASP A 196 -4.17 -31.64 23.59
N ASN A 197 -5.30 -30.90 23.63
CA ASN A 197 -6.55 -31.21 22.92
C ASN A 197 -7.16 -32.59 23.28
N ASP A 198 -6.90 -33.09 24.50
CA ASP A 198 -7.48 -34.36 24.95
C ASP A 198 -8.96 -34.24 25.37
N GLY A 199 -9.47 -32.99 25.48
CA GLY A 199 -10.83 -32.65 25.85
C GLY A 199 -10.99 -32.45 27.37
N ILE A 200 -9.91 -32.47 28.14
CA ILE A 200 -9.85 -32.05 29.54
C ILE A 200 -9.13 -30.69 29.55
N LEU A 201 -9.74 -29.69 30.18
CA LEU A 201 -9.13 -28.35 30.18
C LEU A 201 -7.96 -28.29 31.16
N ASP A 202 -6.88 -27.55 30.84
CA ASP A 202 -5.68 -27.30 31.67
C ASP A 202 -6.01 -26.97 33.11
N THR A 203 -7.06 -26.16 33.32
CA THR A 203 -7.52 -25.76 34.66
C THR A 203 -8.00 -26.93 35.53
N TYR A 204 -8.32 -28.07 34.96
CA TYR A 204 -8.66 -29.30 35.68
C TYR A 204 -7.43 -30.16 35.94
N GLU A 205 -6.51 -30.21 34.98
CA GLU A 205 -5.31 -31.03 35.01
C GLU A 205 -4.23 -30.38 35.90
N ASP A 206 -3.98 -29.11 35.74
CA ASP A 206 -3.04 -28.31 36.53
C ASP A 206 -3.68 -27.78 37.85
N THR A 207 -4.58 -28.52 38.46
CA THR A 207 -5.29 -28.06 39.67
C THR A 207 -4.35 -27.82 40.82
N ALA A 208 -4.40 -26.65 41.45
CA ALA A 208 -3.58 -26.27 42.60
C ALA A 208 -3.67 -27.28 43.75
N GLY A 209 -2.57 -27.98 44.00
CA GLY A 209 -2.45 -28.96 45.08
C GLY A 209 -2.27 -30.41 44.61
N THR A 210 -2.33 -30.69 43.34
CA THR A 210 -1.79 -31.88 42.68
C THR A 210 -0.39 -31.59 42.12
N SER A 211 0.35 -32.62 41.74
CA SER A 211 1.55 -32.38 40.91
C SER A 211 1.10 -31.93 39.53
N ASP A 212 1.73 -30.92 38.96
CA ASP A 212 1.53 -30.48 37.56
C ASP A 212 2.35 -31.34 36.58
N ASP A 213 2.94 -32.45 37.07
CA ASP A 213 3.65 -33.50 36.38
C ASP A 213 3.53 -34.75 37.26
N ILE A 214 2.55 -35.61 37.02
CA ILE A 214 2.16 -36.72 37.90
C ILE A 214 3.15 -37.86 37.79
N ASP A 215 3.58 -38.21 36.59
CA ASP A 215 4.50 -39.33 36.36
C ASP A 215 5.98 -38.95 36.52
N GLY A 216 6.29 -37.65 36.47
CA GLY A 216 7.63 -37.11 36.70
C GLY A 216 8.55 -37.20 35.48
N ASP A 217 7.99 -37.21 34.28
CA ASP A 217 8.74 -37.30 33.03
C ASP A 217 9.25 -35.92 32.53
N GLY A 218 8.70 -34.85 33.06
CA GLY A 218 9.07 -33.45 32.78
C GLY A 218 8.11 -32.72 31.82
N ILE A 219 7.03 -33.36 31.40
CA ILE A 219 5.89 -32.75 30.69
C ILE A 219 4.82 -32.42 31.75
N LYS A 220 4.13 -31.33 31.62
CA LYS A 220 3.01 -30.97 32.48
C LYS A 220 1.77 -31.76 32.09
N ASN A 221 0.89 -32.03 33.03
CA ASN A 221 -0.33 -32.75 32.78
C ASN A 221 -1.18 -32.11 31.65
N SER A 222 -1.28 -30.80 31.62
CA SER A 222 -2.01 -30.05 30.59
C SER A 222 -1.37 -30.08 29.20
N LYS A 223 -0.30 -30.84 29.03
CA LYS A 223 0.45 -30.99 27.77
C LYS A 223 0.80 -32.44 27.49
N ASP A 224 0.30 -33.37 28.31
CA ASP A 224 0.61 -34.77 28.32
C ASP A 224 -0.66 -35.60 28.25
N LEU A 225 -0.87 -36.22 27.11
CA LEU A 225 -2.03 -37.07 26.84
C LEU A 225 -2.15 -38.32 27.74
N ASP A 226 -1.11 -38.63 28.58
CA ASP A 226 -1.06 -39.78 29.49
C ASP A 226 -0.35 -39.34 30.79
N SER A 227 -0.97 -38.41 31.52
CA SER A 227 -0.41 -37.67 32.65
C SER A 227 0.14 -38.58 33.77
N ASP A 228 -0.34 -39.83 33.94
CA ASP A 228 0.18 -40.75 34.97
C ASP A 228 1.13 -41.80 34.41
N GLY A 229 1.39 -41.81 33.09
CA GLY A 229 2.37 -42.66 32.42
C GLY A 229 2.04 -44.15 32.43
N ASP A 230 0.75 -44.55 32.63
CA ASP A 230 0.37 -45.94 32.73
C ASP A 230 0.05 -46.60 31.37
N GLY A 231 -0.07 -45.80 30.29
CA GLY A 231 -0.31 -46.20 28.90
C GLY A 231 -1.79 -46.17 28.53
N CYS A 232 -2.61 -45.52 29.34
CA CYS A 232 -3.99 -45.17 29.01
C CYS A 232 -4.08 -43.64 28.89
N PHE A 233 -4.54 -43.13 27.78
CA PHE A 233 -4.72 -41.70 27.62
C PHE A 233 -5.76 -41.12 28.57
N ASP A 234 -5.54 -39.92 29.07
CA ASP A 234 -6.38 -39.22 30.05
C ASP A 234 -7.82 -39.05 29.59
N VAL A 235 -8.06 -38.76 28.30
CA VAL A 235 -9.37 -38.75 27.66
C VAL A 235 -10.15 -40.06 27.86
N ALA A 236 -9.45 -41.19 27.79
CA ALA A 236 -10.08 -42.51 27.98
C ALA A 236 -10.38 -42.80 29.45
N GLU A 237 -9.52 -42.39 30.36
CA GLU A 237 -9.72 -42.51 31.81
C GLU A 237 -10.81 -41.60 32.35
N ALA A 238 -10.94 -40.39 31.79
CA ALA A 238 -12.03 -39.46 32.05
C ALA A 238 -13.37 -39.97 31.50
N GLY A 239 -13.35 -41.05 30.68
CA GLY A 239 -14.54 -41.63 30.06
C GLY A 239 -15.11 -40.80 28.92
N LEU A 240 -14.32 -39.97 28.32
CA LEU A 240 -14.62 -39.23 27.13
C LEU A 240 -14.47 -40.13 25.87
N SER A 241 -14.77 -39.61 24.71
CA SER A 241 -14.76 -40.37 23.47
C SER A 241 -13.54 -40.00 22.65
N ASP A 242 -12.65 -40.92 22.51
CA ASP A 242 -11.48 -40.88 21.60
C ASP A 242 -11.73 -41.93 20.47
N PRO A 243 -12.35 -41.53 19.33
CA PRO A 243 -12.78 -42.45 18.31
C PRO A 243 -11.68 -43.08 17.48
N ASP A 244 -10.53 -42.45 17.39
CA ASP A 244 -9.36 -42.90 16.60
C ASP A 244 -8.21 -43.43 17.46
N GLY A 245 -8.22 -43.14 18.74
CA GLY A 245 -7.29 -43.73 19.72
C GLY A 245 -5.93 -43.01 19.69
N ASP A 246 -5.93 -41.69 19.37
CA ASP A 246 -4.73 -40.86 19.35
C ASP A 246 -4.52 -40.04 20.64
N GLY A 247 -5.50 -40.05 21.51
CA GLY A 247 -5.47 -39.36 22.81
C GLY A 247 -5.99 -37.92 22.79
N MET A 248 -6.48 -37.46 21.62
CA MET A 248 -7.01 -36.11 21.38
C MET A 248 -8.51 -36.11 21.17
#